data_601bdf626bc2d7af0d6cfcf543471ee0
#
_entry.id   601bdf626bc2d7af0d6cfcf543471ee0
#
_cell.length_a   1.000
_cell.length_b   1.000
_cell.length_c   1.000
_cell.angle_alpha   90.00
_cell.angle_beta   90.00
_cell.angle_gamma   90.00
#
_symmetry.space_group_name_H-M   'P 1'
#
loop_
_entity.id
_entity.type
_entity.pdbx_description
1 polymer ?
#
loop_
_entity_poly.entity_id
_entity_poly.type
_entity_poly.pdbx_seq_one_letter_code
_entity_poly.pdbx_strand_id
1 'polypeptide(L)'
;DPARNTEADLVLMESTYGNRLHRDREATVREMESIIQDADHRRGNVLIPAFAVGRTQEILHLLATHYAEWNLARWKVFLDSPMAIRTSQIYWDTPELHDAGGMPRLPNLVLSESAEDSQAINRLRSGALIIAGSGMCEGGRIVHHLKHNLWRPECDVIIVGYQANGTLGRQLVDGNTYVRIHQENIRVRARIHTVGGLSAHGDQDDLVRWYGSF
;
A
#
# COMPACT_ATOMS: atom_id res chain seq x y z
N ASP A 1 -16.81 -3.92 16.95
CA ASP A 1 -16.40 -5.21 17.54
C ASP A 1 -17.17 -6.34 16.86
N PRO A 2 -16.51 -7.47 16.56
CA PRO A 2 -17.18 -8.63 15.99
C PRO A 2 -18.17 -9.24 17.02
N ALA A 3 -19.20 -9.93 16.51
CA ALA A 3 -20.14 -10.62 17.37
C ALA A 3 -19.45 -11.64 18.27
N ARG A 4 -19.89 -11.74 19.52
CA ARG A 4 -19.33 -12.63 20.54
C ARG A 4 -20.47 -13.41 21.21
N ASN A 5 -20.12 -14.52 21.86
CA ASN A 5 -21.05 -15.34 22.63
C ASN A 5 -22.24 -15.88 21.78
N THR A 6 -21.93 -16.36 20.59
CA THR A 6 -22.91 -16.97 19.68
C THR A 6 -22.70 -18.47 19.70
N GLU A 7 -23.74 -19.25 19.94
CA GLU A 7 -23.69 -20.70 19.72
C GLU A 7 -23.71 -20.99 18.22
N ALA A 8 -22.82 -21.84 17.75
CA ALA A 8 -22.70 -22.17 16.33
C ALA A 8 -22.27 -23.63 16.15
N ASP A 9 -22.93 -24.36 15.25
CA ASP A 9 -22.54 -25.72 14.84
C ASP A 9 -21.33 -25.71 13.90
N LEU A 10 -21.09 -24.58 13.20
CA LEU A 10 -20.00 -24.39 12.26
C LEU A 10 -19.50 -22.94 12.29
N VAL A 11 -18.22 -22.77 12.46
CA VAL A 11 -17.54 -21.45 12.40
C VAL A 11 -16.63 -21.38 11.20
N LEU A 12 -16.86 -20.39 10.33
CA LEU A 12 -15.98 -20.04 9.22
C LEU A 12 -15.26 -18.72 9.56
N MET A 13 -13.94 -18.75 9.54
CA MET A 13 -13.10 -17.63 9.96
C MET A 13 -11.99 -17.40 8.94
N GLU A 14 -11.61 -16.12 8.73
CA GLU A 14 -10.38 -15.82 8.00
C GLU A 14 -9.15 -16.31 8.77
N SER A 15 -8.02 -16.42 8.07
CA SER A 15 -6.75 -16.83 8.70
C SER A 15 -5.52 -16.18 8.05
N THR A 16 -5.69 -14.99 7.45
CA THR A 16 -4.66 -14.28 6.68
C THR A 16 -3.39 -14.04 7.51
N TYR A 17 -3.54 -13.64 8.76
CA TYR A 17 -2.45 -13.46 9.72
C TYR A 17 -2.53 -14.43 10.92
N GLY A 18 -3.14 -15.59 10.73
CA GLY A 18 -3.32 -16.58 11.80
C GLY A 18 -2.03 -17.19 12.36
N ASN A 19 -0.88 -16.91 11.76
CA ASN A 19 0.44 -17.41 12.18
C ASN A 19 1.39 -16.32 12.70
N ARG A 20 0.91 -15.10 12.94
CA ARG A 20 1.74 -13.99 13.39
C ARG A 20 0.92 -12.88 14.06
N LEU A 21 1.61 -12.03 14.82
CA LEU A 21 1.07 -10.81 15.40
C LEU A 21 1.31 -9.61 14.46
N HIS A 22 0.44 -8.60 14.54
CA HIS A 22 0.66 -7.33 13.87
C HIS A 22 1.84 -6.58 14.51
N ARG A 23 2.54 -5.82 13.67
CA ARG A 23 3.53 -4.87 14.16
C ARG A 23 2.84 -3.68 14.81
N ASP A 24 3.53 -3.04 15.73
CA ASP A 24 3.08 -1.80 16.34
C ASP A 24 2.84 -0.71 15.28
N ARG A 25 1.71 0.01 15.40
CA ARG A 25 1.29 1.02 14.42
C ARG A 25 2.24 2.22 14.40
N GLU A 26 2.71 2.68 15.56
CA GLU A 26 3.63 3.81 15.61
C GLU A 26 5.00 3.46 15.03
N ALA A 27 5.49 2.25 15.29
CA ALA A 27 6.72 1.76 14.67
C ALA A 27 6.58 1.68 13.14
N THR A 28 5.40 1.27 12.65
CA THR A 28 5.05 1.24 11.23
C THR A 28 5.09 2.63 10.60
N VAL A 29 4.52 3.63 11.27
CA VAL A 29 4.52 5.04 10.83
C VAL A 29 5.95 5.58 10.73
N ARG A 30 6.78 5.35 11.76
CA ARG A 30 8.20 5.75 11.77
C ARG A 30 9.01 5.05 10.67
N GLU A 31 8.73 3.77 10.38
CA GLU A 31 9.38 3.04 9.30
C GLU A 31 9.04 3.66 7.95
N MET A 32 7.77 3.97 7.68
CA MET A 32 7.35 4.63 6.45
C MET A 32 7.98 6.01 6.28
N GLU A 33 8.05 6.81 7.33
CA GLU A 33 8.76 8.10 7.34
C GLU A 33 10.20 7.93 6.90
N SER A 34 10.93 7.03 7.57
CA SER A 34 12.35 6.77 7.27
C SER A 34 12.57 6.37 5.81
N ILE A 35 11.72 5.49 5.27
CA ILE A 35 11.82 5.05 3.88
C ILE A 35 11.61 6.23 2.92
N ILE A 36 10.60 7.07 3.15
CA ILE A 36 10.29 8.22 2.29
C ILE A 36 11.42 9.26 2.35
N GLN A 37 11.96 9.55 3.53
CA GLN A 37 13.10 10.47 3.70
C GLN A 37 14.36 9.93 3.02
N ASP A 38 14.67 8.66 3.16
CA ASP A 38 15.79 8.01 2.48
C ASP A 38 15.67 8.07 0.96
N ALA A 39 14.45 7.85 0.43
CA ALA A 39 14.18 7.93 -1.00
C ALA A 39 14.37 9.37 -1.53
N ASP A 40 13.98 10.40 -0.76
CA ASP A 40 14.22 11.80 -1.12
C ASP A 40 15.72 12.10 -1.22
N HIS A 41 16.52 11.69 -0.23
CA HIS A 41 17.97 11.87 -0.25
C HIS A 41 18.62 11.19 -1.46
N ARG A 42 18.11 10.03 -1.88
CA ARG A 42 18.62 9.29 -3.04
C ARG A 42 18.04 9.78 -4.37
N ARG A 43 17.10 10.74 -4.34
CA ARG A 43 16.38 11.24 -5.52
C ARG A 43 15.70 10.10 -6.30
N GLY A 44 15.03 9.21 -5.56
CA GLY A 44 14.27 8.11 -6.11
C GLY A 44 12.78 8.42 -6.24
N ASN A 45 12.04 7.42 -6.68
CA ASN A 45 10.58 7.34 -6.60
C ASN A 45 10.20 6.30 -5.54
N VAL A 46 9.04 6.48 -4.92
CA VAL A 46 8.45 5.52 -3.98
C VAL A 46 7.18 4.95 -4.60
N LEU A 47 7.09 3.64 -4.68
CA LEU A 47 5.93 2.91 -5.20
C LEU A 47 5.22 2.19 -4.05
N ILE A 48 3.90 2.36 -3.95
CA ILE A 48 3.08 1.72 -2.93
C ILE A 48 1.96 0.93 -3.60
N PRO A 49 2.13 -0.37 -3.81
CA PRO A 49 1.06 -1.26 -4.26
C PRO A 49 -0.07 -1.27 -3.22
N ALA A 50 -1.29 -0.92 -3.64
CA ALA A 50 -2.42 -0.85 -2.73
C ALA A 50 -3.72 -1.35 -3.37
N PHE A 51 -4.57 -1.99 -2.56
CA PHE A 51 -5.95 -2.29 -2.98
C PHE A 51 -6.77 -1.00 -3.04
N ALA A 52 -7.71 -0.96 -3.97
CA ALA A 52 -8.53 0.23 -4.21
C ALA A 52 -9.42 0.59 -3.00
N VAL A 53 -9.83 -0.41 -2.23
CA VAL A 53 -10.71 -0.26 -1.05
C VAL A 53 -9.90 -0.46 0.22
N GLY A 54 -10.08 0.42 1.20
CA GLY A 54 -9.49 0.37 2.53
C GLY A 54 -8.03 0.84 2.54
N ARG A 55 -7.12 0.06 1.95
CA ARG A 55 -5.67 0.34 2.03
C ARG A 55 -5.27 1.66 1.38
N THR A 56 -5.81 1.99 0.24
CA THR A 56 -5.54 3.28 -0.42
C THR A 56 -5.97 4.46 0.45
N GLN A 57 -7.17 4.39 1.04
CA GLN A 57 -7.69 5.46 1.88
C GLN A 57 -6.86 5.63 3.15
N GLU A 58 -6.43 4.53 3.77
CA GLU A 58 -5.55 4.57 4.94
C GLU A 58 -4.19 5.21 4.62
N ILE A 59 -3.57 4.85 3.47
CA ILE A 59 -2.30 5.46 3.05
C ILE A 59 -2.48 6.96 2.80
N LEU A 60 -3.54 7.38 2.10
CA LEU A 60 -3.82 8.79 1.85
C LEU A 60 -4.02 9.56 3.16
N HIS A 61 -4.75 8.98 4.11
CA HIS A 61 -4.95 9.58 5.43
C HIS A 61 -3.62 9.72 6.19
N LEU A 62 -2.80 8.68 6.18
CA LEU A 62 -1.49 8.69 6.83
C LEU A 62 -0.56 9.76 6.25
N LEU A 63 -0.45 9.84 4.91
CA LEU A 63 0.35 10.86 4.23
C LEU A 63 -0.15 12.28 4.52
N ALA A 64 -1.45 12.49 4.60
CA ALA A 64 -2.01 13.81 4.91
C ALA A 64 -1.78 14.19 6.38
N THR A 65 -1.92 13.24 7.32
CA THR A 65 -1.68 13.46 8.74
C THR A 65 -0.24 13.87 9.02
N HIS A 66 0.71 13.22 8.34
CA HIS A 66 2.15 13.46 8.51
C HIS A 66 2.76 14.35 7.42
N TYR A 67 1.94 15.13 6.69
CA TYR A 67 2.37 15.90 5.52
C TYR A 67 3.57 16.82 5.80
N ALA A 68 3.50 17.58 6.89
CA ALA A 68 4.57 18.50 7.27
C ALA A 68 5.77 17.78 7.87
N GLU A 69 5.53 16.80 8.76
CA GLU A 69 6.55 16.03 9.47
C GLU A 69 7.43 15.24 8.49
N TRP A 70 6.81 14.56 7.52
CA TRP A 70 7.54 13.78 6.51
C TRP A 70 8.04 14.62 5.33
N ASN A 71 7.89 15.94 5.39
CA ASN A 71 8.33 16.86 4.35
C ASN A 71 7.76 16.53 2.95
N LEU A 72 6.50 16.13 2.90
CA LEU A 72 5.85 15.65 1.68
C LEU A 72 5.63 16.76 0.63
N ALA A 73 5.79 18.03 0.98
CA ALA A 73 5.74 19.14 0.02
C ALA A 73 6.76 19.02 -1.13
N ARG A 74 7.82 18.22 -0.95
CA ARG A 74 8.86 17.94 -1.96
C ARG A 74 8.46 16.86 -2.97
N TRP A 75 7.40 16.13 -2.69
CA TRP A 75 6.90 15.01 -3.48
C TRP A 75 5.73 15.42 -4.37
N LYS A 76 5.53 14.71 -5.48
CA LYS A 76 4.23 14.61 -6.15
C LYS A 76 3.62 13.28 -5.75
N VAL A 77 2.49 13.32 -5.09
CA VAL A 77 1.76 12.12 -4.67
C VAL A 77 0.74 11.78 -5.75
N PHE A 78 0.87 10.61 -6.34
CA PHE A 78 -0.05 10.14 -7.38
C PHE A 78 -0.95 9.04 -6.83
N LEU A 79 -2.25 9.21 -6.99
CA LEU A 79 -3.22 8.11 -6.91
C LEU A 79 -3.52 7.68 -8.35
N ASP A 80 -2.84 6.63 -8.79
CA ASP A 80 -2.92 6.15 -10.17
C ASP A 80 -3.76 4.86 -10.28
N SER A 81 -5.05 5.02 -10.03
CA SER A 81 -6.05 3.96 -10.14
C SER A 81 -7.45 4.56 -10.24
N PRO A 82 -8.12 4.50 -11.41
CA PRO A 82 -9.49 5.02 -11.56
C PRO A 82 -10.47 4.41 -10.55
N MET A 83 -10.32 3.12 -10.24
CA MET A 83 -11.14 2.46 -9.22
C MET A 83 -10.87 3.04 -7.83
N ALA A 84 -9.61 3.19 -7.44
CA ALA A 84 -9.26 3.72 -6.13
C ALA A 84 -9.69 5.19 -5.98
N ILE A 85 -9.61 6.00 -7.03
CA ILE A 85 -10.10 7.38 -7.05
C ILE A 85 -11.60 7.41 -6.74
N ARG A 86 -12.40 6.65 -7.49
CA ARG A 86 -13.86 6.58 -7.27
C ARG A 86 -14.22 6.01 -5.89
N THR A 87 -13.53 4.96 -5.46
CA THR A 87 -13.75 4.37 -4.13
C THR A 87 -13.39 5.37 -3.03
N SER A 88 -12.31 6.15 -3.20
CA SER A 88 -11.94 7.17 -2.21
C SER A 88 -12.99 8.27 -2.10
N GLN A 89 -13.58 8.71 -3.22
CA GLN A 89 -14.68 9.67 -3.20
C GLN A 89 -15.86 9.14 -2.39
N ILE A 90 -16.34 7.92 -2.71
CA ILE A 90 -17.46 7.29 -1.97
C ILE A 90 -17.10 7.12 -0.49
N TYR A 91 -15.90 6.66 -0.18
CA TYR A 91 -15.44 6.43 1.19
C TYR A 91 -15.49 7.71 2.02
N TRP A 92 -14.95 8.82 1.49
CA TRP A 92 -14.90 10.09 2.22
C TRP A 92 -16.24 10.84 2.26
N ASP A 93 -17.14 10.56 1.31
CA ASP A 93 -18.49 11.09 1.29
C ASP A 93 -19.46 10.29 2.20
N THR A 94 -19.00 9.20 2.84
CA THR A 94 -19.78 8.32 3.71
C THR A 94 -19.21 8.38 5.14
N PRO A 95 -19.67 9.32 5.99
CA PRO A 95 -19.09 9.53 7.33
C PRO A 95 -19.10 8.31 8.24
N GLU A 96 -20.04 7.38 8.01
CA GLU A 96 -20.18 6.14 8.78
C GLU A 96 -19.01 5.15 8.57
N LEU A 97 -18.21 5.35 7.54
CA LEU A 97 -17.07 4.47 7.21
C LEU A 97 -15.74 4.91 7.85
N HIS A 98 -15.69 6.12 8.44
CA HIS A 98 -14.43 6.64 8.99
C HIS A 98 -14.68 7.73 10.05
N ASP A 99 -13.72 7.89 10.96
CA ASP A 99 -13.72 8.94 12.00
C ASP A 99 -12.93 10.20 11.57
N ALA A 100 -12.49 10.29 10.33
CA ALA A 100 -11.53 11.31 9.88
C ALA A 100 -12.16 12.67 9.49
N GLY A 101 -13.48 12.82 9.55
CA GLY A 101 -14.15 14.09 9.25
C GLY A 101 -14.16 14.51 7.78
N GLY A 102 -13.84 13.60 6.85
CA GLY A 102 -13.85 13.84 5.42
C GLY A 102 -12.51 13.53 4.73
N MET A 103 -12.42 13.84 3.44
CA MET A 103 -11.21 13.57 2.65
C MET A 103 -9.99 14.31 3.21
N PRO A 104 -8.88 13.61 3.49
CA PRO A 104 -7.68 14.25 4.02
C PRO A 104 -7.09 15.24 3.03
N ARG A 105 -6.69 16.40 3.54
CA ARG A 105 -6.09 17.45 2.72
C ARG A 105 -4.63 17.12 2.40
N LEU A 106 -4.38 16.67 1.18
CA LEU A 106 -3.05 16.40 0.65
C LEU A 106 -2.80 17.33 -0.57
N PRO A 107 -2.17 18.52 -0.37
CA PRO A 107 -2.12 19.59 -1.37
C PRO A 107 -1.42 19.22 -2.69
N ASN A 108 -0.53 18.22 -2.65
CA ASN A 108 0.27 17.74 -3.77
C ASN A 108 -0.25 16.41 -4.36
N LEU A 109 -1.50 16.03 -4.02
CA LEU A 109 -2.13 14.85 -4.57
C LEU A 109 -2.56 15.10 -6.02
N VAL A 110 -2.18 14.20 -6.90
CA VAL A 110 -2.57 14.15 -8.31
C VAL A 110 -3.37 12.88 -8.55
N LEU A 111 -4.58 13.04 -9.03
CA LEU A 111 -5.45 11.92 -9.40
C LEU A 111 -5.24 11.62 -10.89
N SER A 112 -4.78 10.42 -11.22
CA SER A 112 -4.50 9.99 -12.59
C SER A 112 -5.63 9.09 -13.07
N GLU A 113 -6.52 9.61 -13.91
CA GLU A 113 -7.67 8.86 -14.42
C GLU A 113 -7.37 8.21 -15.76
N SER A 114 -6.69 8.93 -16.66
CA SER A 114 -6.41 8.45 -18.03
C SER A 114 -5.18 7.54 -18.10
N ALA A 115 -5.05 6.81 -19.18
CA ALA A 115 -3.85 6.01 -19.47
C ALA A 115 -2.64 6.92 -19.78
N GLU A 116 -2.88 8.05 -20.41
CA GLU A 116 -1.88 9.06 -20.75
C GLU A 116 -1.26 9.67 -19.50
N ASP A 117 -2.09 10.00 -18.47
CA ASP A 117 -1.62 10.50 -17.18
C ASP A 117 -0.70 9.47 -16.50
N SER A 118 -1.14 8.20 -16.49
CA SER A 118 -0.36 7.09 -15.92
C SER A 118 0.99 6.90 -16.63
N GLN A 119 1.01 6.99 -17.96
CA GLN A 119 2.24 6.90 -18.74
C GLN A 119 3.19 8.08 -18.47
N ALA A 120 2.64 9.28 -18.25
CA ALA A 120 3.44 10.46 -17.94
C ALA A 120 4.20 10.31 -16.61
N ILE A 121 3.63 9.62 -15.62
CA ILE A 121 4.28 9.32 -14.33
C ILE A 121 5.58 8.53 -14.56
N ASN A 122 5.60 7.58 -15.48
CA ASN A 122 6.76 6.73 -15.76
C ASN A 122 7.97 7.51 -16.34
N ARG A 123 7.77 8.76 -16.76
CA ARG A 123 8.87 9.65 -17.23
C ARG A 123 9.56 10.38 -16.08
N LEU A 124 8.96 10.38 -14.88
CA LEU A 124 9.51 11.07 -13.72
C LEU A 124 10.73 10.30 -13.18
N ARG A 125 11.83 11.03 -13.05
CA ARG A 125 13.08 10.45 -12.56
C ARG A 125 13.18 10.42 -11.04
N SER A 126 12.49 11.32 -10.34
CA SER A 126 12.53 11.43 -8.88
C SER A 126 11.34 12.18 -8.34
N GLY A 127 11.11 12.08 -7.03
CA GLY A 127 10.12 12.87 -6.32
C GLY A 127 8.68 12.47 -6.58
N ALA A 128 8.43 11.27 -7.12
CA ALA A 128 7.11 10.70 -7.28
C ALA A 128 6.84 9.65 -6.18
N LEU A 129 5.76 9.84 -5.43
CA LEU A 129 5.18 8.83 -4.55
C LEU A 129 3.92 8.31 -5.24
N ILE A 130 3.94 7.05 -5.65
CA ILE A 130 2.95 6.46 -6.56
C ILE A 130 2.15 5.39 -5.82
N ILE A 131 0.87 5.66 -5.60
CA ILE A 131 -0.09 4.70 -5.04
C ILE A 131 -0.92 4.14 -6.20
N ALA A 132 -0.84 2.83 -6.43
CA ALA A 132 -1.54 2.20 -7.56
C ALA A 132 -1.94 0.75 -7.25
N GLY A 133 -3.02 0.28 -7.86
CA GLY A 133 -3.47 -1.12 -7.79
C GLY A 133 -2.73 -2.03 -8.81
N SER A 134 -2.62 -3.29 -8.54
CA SER A 134 -3.17 -4.10 -7.44
C SER A 134 -2.21 -4.19 -6.25
N GLY A 135 -2.76 -4.47 -5.05
CA GLY A 135 -1.96 -4.59 -3.83
C GLY A 135 -0.99 -5.78 -3.79
N MET A 136 -1.19 -6.81 -4.63
CA MET A 136 -0.28 -7.96 -4.77
C MET A 136 0.54 -7.92 -6.07
N CYS A 137 0.51 -6.80 -6.79
CA CYS A 137 1.26 -6.57 -8.03
C CYS A 137 0.91 -7.51 -9.20
N GLU A 138 -0.26 -8.17 -9.18
CA GLU A 138 -0.67 -9.13 -10.21
C GLU A 138 -1.29 -8.47 -11.46
N GLY A 139 -1.60 -7.19 -11.39
CA GLY A 139 -2.21 -6.45 -12.49
C GLY A 139 -2.33 -4.96 -12.16
N GLY A 140 -3.07 -4.25 -12.99
CA GLY A 140 -3.27 -2.81 -12.83
C GLY A 140 -2.04 -1.99 -13.15
N ARG A 141 -2.13 -0.70 -12.87
CA ARG A 141 -1.10 0.28 -13.25
C ARG A 141 0.20 0.14 -12.47
N ILE A 142 0.15 -0.41 -11.27
CA ILE A 142 1.36 -0.66 -10.46
C ILE A 142 2.38 -1.52 -11.19
N VAL A 143 1.93 -2.50 -11.98
CA VAL A 143 2.84 -3.39 -12.72
C VAL A 143 3.67 -2.63 -13.75
N HIS A 144 3.05 -1.62 -14.40
CA HIS A 144 3.78 -0.72 -15.32
C HIS A 144 4.79 0.14 -14.57
N HIS A 145 4.40 0.71 -13.43
CA HIS A 145 5.32 1.51 -12.60
C HIS A 145 6.49 0.66 -12.06
N LEU A 146 6.23 -0.57 -11.64
CA LEU A 146 7.27 -1.51 -11.21
C LEU A 146 8.24 -1.80 -12.36
N LYS A 147 7.76 -2.06 -13.58
CA LYS A 147 8.62 -2.26 -14.75
C LYS A 147 9.59 -1.11 -14.97
N HIS A 148 9.15 0.14 -14.77
CA HIS A 148 9.96 1.35 -15.01
C HIS A 148 10.88 1.72 -13.84
N ASN A 149 10.64 1.21 -12.63
CA ASN A 149 11.38 1.64 -11.44
C ASN A 149 12.18 0.53 -10.75
N LEU A 150 11.84 -0.77 -10.90
CA LEU A 150 12.53 -1.86 -10.17
C LEU A 150 14.02 -1.98 -10.46
N TRP A 151 14.47 -1.64 -11.66
CA TRP A 151 15.89 -1.70 -12.04
C TRP A 151 16.72 -0.53 -11.51
N ARG A 152 16.09 0.46 -10.88
CA ARG A 152 16.68 1.71 -10.41
C ARG A 152 16.97 1.62 -8.91
N PRO A 153 18.26 1.65 -8.50
CA PRO A 153 18.66 1.46 -7.10
C PRO A 153 18.27 2.61 -6.18
N GLU A 154 17.96 3.78 -6.73
CA GLU A 154 17.47 4.94 -6.00
C GLU A 154 15.98 4.85 -5.63
N CYS A 155 15.21 3.95 -6.27
CA CYS A 155 13.77 3.79 -6.03
C CYS A 155 13.47 2.81 -4.89
N ASP A 156 12.29 2.97 -4.31
CA ASP A 156 11.76 2.13 -3.23
C ASP A 156 10.38 1.60 -3.58
N VAL A 157 10.10 0.38 -3.12
CA VAL A 157 8.76 -0.22 -3.16
C VAL A 157 8.35 -0.53 -1.73
N ILE A 158 7.24 0.02 -1.28
CA ILE A 158 6.69 -0.20 0.07
C ILE A 158 5.51 -1.16 -0.05
N ILE A 159 5.70 -2.39 0.35
CA ILE A 159 4.64 -3.41 0.43
C ILE A 159 3.92 -3.26 1.77
N VAL A 160 2.67 -2.87 1.72
CA VAL A 160 1.85 -2.54 2.90
C VAL A 160 0.77 -3.59 3.22
N GLY A 161 0.79 -4.73 2.56
CA GLY A 161 -0.20 -5.78 2.73
C GLY A 161 0.36 -7.17 2.51
N TYR A 162 -0.45 -8.18 2.83
CA TYR A 162 -0.13 -9.56 2.58
C TYR A 162 0.15 -9.82 1.09
N GLN A 163 1.15 -10.68 0.82
CA GLN A 163 1.50 -11.11 -0.52
C GLN A 163 1.34 -12.63 -0.62
N ALA A 164 0.38 -13.06 -1.42
CA ALA A 164 0.10 -14.49 -1.62
C ALA A 164 1.21 -15.18 -2.40
N ASN A 165 1.42 -16.46 -2.14
CA ASN A 165 2.36 -17.28 -2.90
C ASN A 165 2.04 -17.25 -4.40
N GLY A 166 3.08 -17.13 -5.23
CA GLY A 166 2.96 -17.08 -6.69
C GLY A 166 2.80 -15.68 -7.25
N THR A 167 2.47 -14.66 -6.44
CA THR A 167 2.29 -13.28 -6.91
C THR A 167 3.62 -12.57 -7.17
N LEU A 168 3.60 -11.55 -8.02
CA LEU A 168 4.78 -10.71 -8.26
C LEU A 168 5.21 -9.98 -6.97
N GLY A 169 4.26 -9.49 -6.18
CA GLY A 169 4.56 -8.88 -4.89
C GLY A 169 5.27 -9.83 -3.94
N ARG A 170 4.89 -11.12 -3.93
CA ARG A 170 5.56 -12.15 -3.13
C ARG A 170 7.01 -12.38 -3.61
N GLN A 171 7.23 -12.46 -4.91
CA GLN A 171 8.58 -12.59 -5.47
C GLN A 171 9.50 -11.43 -5.07
N LEU A 172 8.96 -10.20 -5.02
CA LEU A 172 9.71 -9.03 -4.56
C LEU A 172 10.08 -9.12 -3.08
N VAL A 173 9.12 -9.52 -2.23
CA VAL A 173 9.32 -9.71 -0.78
C VAL A 173 10.32 -10.83 -0.49
N ASP A 174 10.33 -11.90 -1.30
CA ASP A 174 11.28 -13.01 -1.18
C ASP A 174 12.71 -12.64 -1.64
N GLY A 175 12.91 -11.44 -2.17
CA GLY A 175 14.22 -10.95 -2.56
C GLY A 175 14.71 -11.47 -3.91
N ASN A 176 13.80 -11.83 -4.81
CA ASN A 176 14.18 -12.26 -6.16
C ASN A 176 14.96 -11.15 -6.87
N THR A 177 16.14 -11.50 -7.39
CA THR A 177 17.02 -10.55 -8.12
C THR A 177 16.49 -10.20 -9.51
N TYR A 178 15.61 -11.03 -10.06
CA TYR A 178 14.91 -10.81 -11.32
C TYR A 178 13.45 -11.22 -11.17
N VAL A 179 12.56 -10.45 -11.77
CA VAL A 179 11.12 -10.75 -11.89
C VAL A 179 10.68 -10.61 -13.32
N ARG A 180 9.63 -11.35 -13.70
CA ARG A 180 9.06 -11.27 -15.05
C ARG A 180 7.85 -10.35 -15.09
N ILE A 181 7.93 -9.28 -15.87
CA ILE A 181 6.84 -8.32 -16.07
C ILE A 181 6.59 -8.17 -17.57
N HIS A 182 5.36 -8.40 -18.02
CA HIS A 182 4.96 -8.29 -19.45
C HIS A 182 5.96 -9.03 -20.38
N GLN A 183 6.32 -10.27 -20.00
CA GLN A 183 7.26 -11.15 -20.71
C GLN A 183 8.72 -10.68 -20.72
N GLU A 184 9.06 -9.58 -20.08
CA GLU A 184 10.43 -9.09 -19.91
C GLU A 184 10.99 -9.45 -18.54
N ASN A 185 12.27 -9.83 -18.50
CA ASN A 185 12.99 -10.04 -17.24
C ASN A 185 13.53 -8.70 -16.73
N ILE A 186 12.99 -8.25 -15.61
CA ILE A 186 13.37 -7.00 -14.96
C ILE A 186 14.28 -7.31 -13.78
N ARG A 187 15.46 -6.71 -13.76
CA ARG A 187 16.36 -6.81 -12.62
C ARG A 187 15.82 -5.97 -11.45
N VAL A 188 15.77 -6.57 -10.26
CA VAL A 188 15.36 -5.86 -9.05
C VAL A 188 16.61 -5.25 -8.39
N ARG A 189 16.70 -3.93 -8.42
CA ARG A 189 17.72 -3.11 -7.76
C ARG A 189 17.11 -2.09 -6.81
N ALA A 190 15.83 -1.76 -7.01
CA ALA A 190 15.06 -0.95 -6.08
C ALA A 190 15.02 -1.66 -4.72
N ARG A 191 14.93 -0.88 -3.65
CA ARG A 191 14.76 -1.42 -2.30
C ARG A 191 13.33 -1.86 -2.11
N ILE A 192 13.13 -3.04 -1.56
CA ILE A 192 11.82 -3.59 -1.26
C ILE A 192 11.64 -3.59 0.26
N HIS A 193 10.62 -2.88 0.72
CA HIS A 193 10.27 -2.76 2.14
C HIS A 193 8.95 -3.45 2.40
N THR A 194 8.85 -4.19 3.49
CA THR A 194 7.60 -4.79 3.95
C THR A 194 7.18 -4.09 5.23
N VAL A 195 6.19 -3.23 5.11
CA VAL A 195 5.66 -2.45 6.22
C VAL A 195 4.40 -3.13 6.73
N GLY A 196 4.49 -3.70 7.94
CA GLY A 196 3.36 -4.35 8.63
C GLY A 196 2.61 -3.36 9.54
N GLY A 197 1.50 -3.81 10.17
CA GLY A 197 0.78 -2.98 11.16
C GLY A 197 -0.30 -2.06 10.59
N LEU A 198 -0.51 -2.07 9.27
CA LEU A 198 -1.63 -1.39 8.62
C LEU A 198 -2.76 -2.38 8.22
N SER A 199 -2.72 -3.63 8.65
CA SER A 199 -3.72 -4.62 8.23
C SER A 199 -5.06 -4.42 8.96
N ALA A 200 -6.15 -4.57 8.22
CA ALA A 200 -7.50 -4.65 8.77
C ALA A 200 -7.93 -6.10 9.10
N HIS A 201 -7.11 -7.10 8.75
CA HIS A 201 -7.33 -8.48 9.15
C HIS A 201 -6.96 -8.67 10.62
N GLY A 202 -7.64 -9.57 11.31
CA GLY A 202 -7.23 -10.00 12.64
C GLY A 202 -5.86 -10.69 12.64
N ASP A 203 -5.06 -10.44 13.65
CA ASP A 203 -3.84 -11.20 13.86
C ASP A 203 -4.10 -12.50 14.65
N GLN A 204 -3.06 -13.26 14.95
CA GLN A 204 -3.20 -14.54 15.63
C GLN A 204 -3.98 -14.41 16.95
N ASP A 205 -3.68 -13.39 17.76
CA ASP A 205 -4.32 -13.20 19.06
C ASP A 205 -5.78 -12.76 18.90
N ASP A 206 -6.08 -11.90 17.93
CA ASP A 206 -7.43 -11.48 17.61
C ASP A 206 -8.30 -12.66 17.16
N LEU A 207 -7.78 -13.49 16.26
CA LEU A 207 -8.49 -14.65 15.73
C LEU A 207 -8.73 -15.71 16.82
N VAL A 208 -7.72 -16.01 17.65
CA VAL A 208 -7.86 -16.96 18.76
C VAL A 208 -8.85 -16.45 19.79
N ARG A 209 -8.78 -15.15 20.13
CA ARG A 209 -9.71 -14.52 21.09
C ARG A 209 -11.15 -14.56 20.58
N TRP A 210 -11.35 -14.26 19.29
CA TRP A 210 -12.68 -14.30 18.70
C TRP A 210 -13.23 -15.74 18.65
N TYR A 211 -12.43 -16.71 18.20
CA TYR A 211 -12.82 -18.12 18.16
C TYR A 211 -13.16 -18.68 19.55
N GLY A 212 -12.43 -18.28 20.58
CA GLY A 212 -12.69 -18.69 21.97
C GLY A 212 -13.95 -18.09 22.58
N SER A 213 -14.71 -17.27 21.86
CA SER A 213 -16.00 -16.71 22.30
C SER A 213 -17.23 -17.52 21.85
N PHE A 214 -17.03 -18.66 21.18
CA PHE A 214 -18.07 -19.61 20.78
C PHE A 214 -18.22 -20.78 21.73
#